data_e2206df962e5970ce07fc211860a4a49
#
_entry.id   e2206df962e5970ce07fc211860a4a49
#
_cell.length_a   1.000
_cell.length_b   1.000
_cell.length_c   1.000
_cell.angle_alpha   90.00
_cell.angle_beta   90.00
_cell.angle_gamma   90.00
#
_symmetry.space_group_name_H-M   'P 1'
#
loop_
_entity.id
_entity.type
_entity.pdbx_description
1 polymer ?
#
loop_
_entity_poly.entity_id
_entity_poly.type
_entity_poly.pdbx_seq_one_letter_code
_entity_poly.pdbx_strand_id
1 'polypeptide(L)'
;MQSNKKITDKRRFSVVMKITAIVIVMAILIGSTAIYAGYYLHSTTMNQYYKNQVVNISKTLSKYIPADYIEQLKEAASDPELETVREEAIASDNPDLVKDWMIQKGVYDDYEKVLSILEDFRNNMGMTYVYVLNNQTNYSTYLADPDEDMTIFGKREDNTAGFEQYTSNEEIPPTVSEGEYGWLCSGYEPIYSEDGKAIALIGVDISMNEVVGQQMDFLKQMLTWLIILTLIIVILVICYFRYTLTKPLQKLAESAQTFVARREEKGSK
;
A
#
# COMPACT_ATOMS: atom_id res chain seq x y z
N MET A 1 66.21 12.43 -3.27
CA MET A 1 65.37 12.83 -2.09
C MET A 1 63.85 13.03 -2.43
N GLN A 2 63.48 13.39 -3.64
CA GLN A 2 62.09 13.55 -4.09
C GLN A 2 61.29 12.21 -4.24
N SER A 3 61.95 11.08 -4.52
CA SER A 3 61.29 9.78 -4.74
C SER A 3 60.65 9.21 -3.47
N ASN A 4 61.28 9.33 -2.31
CA ASN A 4 60.77 8.80 -1.04
C ASN A 4 59.55 9.59 -0.50
N LYS A 5 59.45 10.88 -0.81
CA LYS A 5 58.30 11.72 -0.39
C LYS A 5 57.03 11.32 -1.15
N LYS A 6 57.12 11.00 -2.43
CA LYS A 6 56.01 10.51 -3.28
C LYS A 6 55.49 9.14 -2.85
N ILE A 7 56.35 8.25 -2.41
CA ILE A 7 55.99 6.88 -1.99
C ILE A 7 55.26 6.88 -0.64
N THR A 8 55.69 7.70 0.30
CA THR A 8 55.02 7.85 1.62
C THR A 8 53.64 8.50 1.51
N ASP A 9 53.49 9.51 0.67
CA ASP A 9 52.20 10.16 0.44
C ASP A 9 51.20 9.22 -0.25
N LYS A 10 51.67 8.43 -1.23
CA LYS A 10 50.86 7.42 -1.94
C LYS A 10 50.38 6.28 -1.03
N ARG A 11 51.21 5.83 -0.07
CA ARG A 11 50.83 4.81 0.92
C ARG A 11 49.83 5.36 1.97
N ARG A 12 49.99 6.61 2.41
CA ARG A 12 49.10 7.25 3.40
C ARG A 12 47.69 7.51 2.82
N PHE A 13 47.64 8.02 1.58
CA PHE A 13 46.40 8.16 0.85
C PHE A 13 45.67 6.83 0.69
N SER A 14 46.43 5.74 0.46
CA SER A 14 45.91 4.38 0.37
C SER A 14 45.27 3.89 1.68
N VAL A 15 45.82 4.20 2.87
CA VAL A 15 45.28 3.74 4.15
C VAL A 15 43.99 4.49 4.51
N VAL A 16 44.00 5.82 4.39
CA VAL A 16 42.79 6.63 4.62
C VAL A 16 41.67 6.19 3.67
N MET A 17 41.98 5.99 2.39
CA MET A 17 41.02 5.53 1.41
C MET A 17 40.45 4.15 1.74
N LYS A 18 41.27 3.21 2.21
CA LYS A 18 40.80 1.88 2.64
C LYS A 18 39.85 1.96 3.84
N ILE A 19 40.19 2.75 4.85
CA ILE A 19 39.34 2.91 6.03
C ILE A 19 38.04 3.60 5.66
N THR A 20 38.11 4.68 4.85
CA THR A 20 36.88 5.35 4.34
C THR A 20 36.00 4.38 3.57
N ALA A 21 36.57 3.54 2.70
CA ALA A 21 35.82 2.53 1.97
C ALA A 21 35.13 1.51 2.90
N ILE A 22 35.83 1.03 3.95
CA ILE A 22 35.24 0.13 4.96
C ILE A 22 34.08 0.82 5.67
N VAL A 23 34.23 2.08 6.08
CA VAL A 23 33.19 2.84 6.75
C VAL A 23 31.96 3.02 5.84
N ILE A 24 32.17 3.31 4.56
CA ILE A 24 31.09 3.42 3.58
C ILE A 24 30.35 2.08 3.44
N VAL A 25 31.08 0.98 3.28
CA VAL A 25 30.47 -0.37 3.16
C VAL A 25 29.65 -0.70 4.42
N MET A 26 30.19 -0.43 5.61
CA MET A 26 29.47 -0.66 6.86
C MET A 26 28.22 0.24 6.98
N ALA A 27 28.32 1.50 6.59
CA ALA A 27 27.18 2.41 6.60
C ALA A 27 26.07 1.96 5.64
N ILE A 28 26.45 1.48 4.45
CA ILE A 28 25.50 0.93 3.47
C ILE A 28 24.84 -0.35 4.00
N LEU A 29 25.60 -1.28 4.58
CA LEU A 29 25.05 -2.53 5.12
C LEU A 29 24.06 -2.27 6.27
N ILE A 30 24.45 -1.45 7.25
CA ILE A 30 23.58 -1.10 8.38
C ILE A 30 22.35 -0.34 7.88
N GLY A 31 22.55 0.64 7.00
CA GLY A 31 21.46 1.44 6.44
C GLY A 31 20.48 0.63 5.60
N SER A 32 20.98 -0.27 4.75
CA SER A 32 20.13 -1.16 3.95
C SER A 32 19.29 -2.09 4.83
N THR A 33 19.88 -2.63 5.91
CA THR A 33 19.15 -3.47 6.87
C THR A 33 18.07 -2.68 7.61
N ALA A 34 18.38 -1.45 8.01
CA ALA A 34 17.41 -0.57 8.68
C ALA A 34 16.26 -0.17 7.74
N ILE A 35 16.58 0.14 6.47
CA ILE A 35 15.56 0.46 5.45
C ILE A 35 14.66 -0.74 5.20
N TYR A 36 15.23 -1.93 5.02
CA TYR A 36 14.46 -3.16 4.80
C TYR A 36 13.50 -3.43 5.97
N ALA A 37 14.01 -3.38 7.20
CA ALA A 37 13.19 -3.60 8.41
C ALA A 37 12.11 -2.52 8.56
N GLY A 38 12.45 -1.25 8.35
CA GLY A 38 11.51 -0.13 8.42
C GLY A 38 10.41 -0.22 7.35
N TYR A 39 10.78 -0.53 6.11
CA TYR A 39 9.82 -0.72 5.03
C TYR A 39 8.89 -1.91 5.28
N TYR A 40 9.45 -3.06 5.71
CA TYR A 40 8.65 -4.24 6.04
C TYR A 40 7.62 -3.96 7.14
N LEU A 41 8.07 -3.32 8.23
CA LEU A 41 7.19 -2.96 9.34
C LEU A 41 6.11 -1.97 8.91
N HIS A 42 6.48 -0.94 8.16
CA HIS A 42 5.55 0.07 7.64
C HIS A 42 4.50 -0.56 6.72
N SER A 43 4.92 -1.37 5.74
CA SER A 43 4.03 -2.06 4.82
C SER A 43 3.06 -3.00 5.53
N THR A 44 3.55 -3.80 6.49
CA THR A 44 2.70 -4.69 7.28
C THR A 44 1.67 -3.92 8.12
N THR A 45 2.11 -2.82 8.75
CA THR A 45 1.22 -1.97 9.57
C THR A 45 0.14 -1.32 8.71
N MET A 46 0.51 -0.80 7.53
CA MET A 46 -0.44 -0.17 6.60
C MET A 46 -1.46 -1.19 6.08
N ASN A 47 -1.01 -2.37 5.64
CA ASN A 47 -1.92 -3.42 5.19
C ASN A 47 -2.92 -3.82 6.30
N GLN A 48 -2.46 -3.98 7.54
CA GLN A 48 -3.33 -4.30 8.66
C GLN A 48 -4.30 -3.16 8.99
N TYR A 49 -3.84 -1.92 8.88
CA TYR A 49 -4.69 -0.75 9.07
C TYR A 49 -5.85 -0.73 8.07
N TYR A 50 -5.59 -0.92 6.77
CA TYR A 50 -6.63 -0.92 5.74
C TYR A 50 -7.57 -2.12 5.86
N LYS A 51 -7.05 -3.30 6.19
CA LYS A 51 -7.88 -4.48 6.49
C LYS A 51 -8.84 -4.21 7.66
N ASN A 52 -8.36 -3.61 8.72
CA ASN A 52 -9.22 -3.24 9.85
C ASN A 52 -10.23 -2.15 9.46
N GLN A 53 -9.84 -1.21 8.60
CA GLN A 53 -10.71 -0.14 8.14
C GLN A 53 -11.89 -0.68 7.32
N VAL A 54 -11.63 -1.54 6.32
CA VAL A 54 -12.71 -2.13 5.50
C VAL A 54 -13.66 -2.97 6.35
N VAL A 55 -13.16 -3.75 7.31
CA VAL A 55 -13.99 -4.53 8.24
C VAL A 55 -14.85 -3.63 9.12
N ASN A 56 -14.29 -2.57 9.69
CA ASN A 56 -15.04 -1.69 10.59
C ASN A 56 -16.13 -0.92 9.81
N ILE A 57 -15.85 -0.51 8.59
CA ILE A 57 -16.81 0.20 7.74
C ILE A 57 -17.91 -0.75 7.28
N SER A 58 -17.58 -1.95 6.77
CA SER A 58 -18.58 -2.92 6.36
C SER A 58 -19.48 -3.34 7.54
N LYS A 59 -18.93 -3.56 8.75
CA LYS A 59 -19.67 -3.81 9.99
C LYS A 59 -20.58 -2.66 10.39
N THR A 60 -20.15 -1.45 10.17
CA THR A 60 -20.98 -0.27 10.46
C THR A 60 -22.12 -0.19 9.47
N LEU A 61 -21.78 -0.29 8.19
CA LEU A 61 -22.74 -0.17 7.09
C LEU A 61 -23.81 -1.29 7.13
N SER A 62 -23.44 -2.52 7.50
CA SER A 62 -24.38 -3.64 7.61
C SER A 62 -25.49 -3.40 8.64
N LYS A 63 -25.28 -2.49 9.58
CA LYS A 63 -26.29 -2.09 10.59
C LYS A 63 -27.14 -0.91 10.16
N TYR A 64 -26.67 -0.13 9.17
CA TYR A 64 -27.42 1.03 8.66
C TYR A 64 -28.38 0.67 7.53
N ILE A 65 -28.12 -0.41 6.82
CA ILE A 65 -29.02 -0.87 5.75
C ILE A 65 -30.14 -1.71 6.38
N PRO A 66 -31.42 -1.32 6.19
CA PRO A 66 -32.55 -2.09 6.67
C PRO A 66 -32.60 -3.46 5.98
N ALA A 67 -32.73 -4.52 6.77
CA ALA A 67 -32.71 -5.88 6.26
C ALA A 67 -33.93 -6.20 5.36
N ASP A 68 -35.08 -5.59 5.67
CA ASP A 68 -36.31 -5.74 4.88
C ASP A 68 -36.15 -5.25 3.44
N TYR A 69 -35.40 -4.17 3.20
CA TYR A 69 -35.08 -3.72 1.84
C TYR A 69 -34.25 -4.76 1.09
N ILE A 70 -33.25 -5.33 1.76
CA ILE A 70 -32.38 -6.35 1.16
C ILE A 70 -33.13 -7.65 0.86
N GLU A 71 -34.08 -8.05 1.72
CA GLU A 71 -34.91 -9.23 1.48
C GLU A 71 -35.78 -9.05 0.23
N GLN A 72 -36.41 -7.87 0.07
CA GLN A 72 -37.21 -7.55 -1.11
C GLN A 72 -36.36 -7.47 -2.39
N LEU A 73 -35.19 -6.85 -2.33
CA LEU A 73 -34.26 -6.77 -3.45
C LEU A 73 -33.75 -8.15 -3.85
N LYS A 74 -33.43 -9.00 -2.88
CA LYS A 74 -33.00 -10.37 -3.11
C LYS A 74 -34.08 -11.23 -3.75
N GLU A 75 -35.34 -11.10 -3.32
CA GLU A 75 -36.47 -11.78 -3.94
C GLU A 75 -36.64 -11.34 -5.38
N ALA A 76 -36.64 -10.02 -5.63
CA ALA A 76 -36.73 -9.43 -6.96
C ALA A 76 -35.55 -9.85 -7.86
N ALA A 77 -34.33 -9.85 -7.36
CA ALA A 77 -33.15 -10.31 -8.11
C ALA A 77 -33.18 -11.80 -8.47
N SER A 78 -34.05 -12.58 -7.85
CA SER A 78 -34.27 -14.00 -8.14
C SER A 78 -35.38 -14.24 -9.17
N ASP A 79 -36.08 -13.19 -9.61
CA ASP A 79 -37.16 -13.29 -10.61
C ASP A 79 -36.58 -13.64 -12.00
N PRO A 80 -37.04 -14.74 -12.64
CA PRO A 80 -36.52 -15.13 -13.96
C PRO A 80 -36.73 -14.08 -15.07
N GLU A 81 -37.74 -13.21 -14.94
CA GLU A 81 -38.02 -12.14 -15.88
C GLU A 81 -36.92 -11.08 -15.93
N LEU A 82 -36.27 -10.83 -14.78
CA LEU A 82 -35.23 -9.82 -14.68
C LEU A 82 -34.05 -10.04 -15.63
N GLU A 83 -33.61 -11.29 -15.83
CA GLU A 83 -32.50 -11.57 -16.75
C GLU A 83 -32.84 -11.15 -18.19
N THR A 84 -34.07 -11.42 -18.64
CA THR A 84 -34.54 -11.00 -20.00
C THR A 84 -34.58 -9.46 -20.09
N VAL A 85 -35.07 -8.79 -19.07
CA VAL A 85 -35.11 -7.30 -19.02
C VAL A 85 -33.70 -6.72 -19.05
N ARG A 86 -32.76 -7.31 -18.30
CA ARG A 86 -31.36 -6.89 -18.28
C ARG A 86 -30.68 -7.07 -19.62
N GLU A 87 -30.87 -8.23 -20.26
CA GLU A 87 -30.34 -8.49 -21.62
C GLU A 87 -30.86 -7.48 -22.63
N GLU A 88 -32.15 -7.14 -22.58
CA GLU A 88 -32.76 -6.13 -23.46
C GLU A 88 -32.20 -4.71 -23.12
N ALA A 89 -32.06 -4.37 -21.86
CA ALA A 89 -31.49 -3.11 -21.41
C ALA A 89 -30.06 -2.93 -21.92
N ILE A 90 -29.22 -3.96 -21.81
CA ILE A 90 -27.84 -3.97 -22.31
C ILE A 90 -27.82 -3.88 -23.85
N ALA A 91 -28.63 -4.66 -24.53
CA ALA A 91 -28.66 -4.69 -25.99
C ALA A 91 -29.14 -3.38 -26.62
N SER A 92 -30.03 -2.65 -25.93
CA SER A 92 -30.56 -1.36 -26.36
C SER A 92 -29.84 -0.14 -25.81
N ASP A 93 -28.82 -0.34 -24.98
CA ASP A 93 -28.11 0.73 -24.21
C ASP A 93 -29.11 1.61 -23.43
N ASN A 94 -30.08 0.96 -22.79
CA ASN A 94 -31.17 1.61 -22.08
C ASN A 94 -31.38 0.99 -20.69
N PRO A 95 -30.60 1.41 -19.66
CA PRO A 95 -30.72 0.91 -18.29
C PRO A 95 -32.06 1.23 -17.62
N ASP A 96 -32.82 2.20 -18.15
CA ASP A 96 -34.15 2.57 -17.61
C ASP A 96 -35.17 1.42 -17.73
N LEU A 97 -34.95 0.44 -18.61
CA LEU A 97 -35.81 -0.74 -18.67
C LEU A 97 -35.77 -1.54 -17.35
N VAL A 98 -34.62 -1.68 -16.74
CA VAL A 98 -34.49 -2.32 -15.42
C VAL A 98 -35.15 -1.49 -14.35
N LYS A 99 -35.00 -0.16 -14.38
CA LYS A 99 -35.68 0.77 -13.49
C LYS A 99 -37.20 0.63 -13.58
N ASP A 100 -37.74 0.68 -14.78
CA ASP A 100 -39.19 0.58 -15.01
C ASP A 100 -39.73 -0.77 -14.50
N TRP A 101 -38.99 -1.85 -14.74
CA TRP A 101 -39.30 -3.17 -14.20
C TRP A 101 -39.30 -3.16 -12.65
N MET A 102 -38.28 -2.55 -11.99
CA MET A 102 -38.24 -2.44 -10.54
C MET A 102 -39.41 -1.63 -9.99
N ILE A 103 -39.81 -0.53 -10.65
CA ILE A 103 -41.00 0.24 -10.31
C ILE A 103 -42.27 -0.62 -10.40
N GLN A 104 -42.39 -1.41 -11.46
CA GLN A 104 -43.54 -2.30 -11.61
C GLN A 104 -43.59 -3.39 -10.52
N LYS A 105 -42.44 -3.89 -10.10
CA LYS A 105 -42.33 -4.86 -9.00
C LYS A 105 -42.43 -4.22 -7.61
N GLY A 106 -42.42 -2.88 -7.50
CA GLY A 106 -42.54 -2.12 -6.27
C GLY A 106 -41.29 -2.12 -5.38
N VAL A 107 -40.10 -2.41 -5.94
CA VAL A 107 -38.82 -2.50 -5.22
C VAL A 107 -37.85 -1.34 -5.52
N TYR A 108 -38.22 -0.44 -6.43
CA TYR A 108 -37.34 0.66 -6.84
C TYR A 108 -37.04 1.64 -5.70
N ASP A 109 -38.04 1.99 -4.91
CA ASP A 109 -37.86 2.95 -3.80
C ASP A 109 -36.88 2.41 -2.73
N ASP A 110 -36.92 1.11 -2.47
CA ASP A 110 -36.01 0.47 -1.54
C ASP A 110 -34.59 0.35 -2.12
N TYR A 111 -34.47 0.05 -3.40
CA TYR A 111 -33.19 0.08 -4.13
C TYR A 111 -32.56 1.47 -4.08
N GLU A 112 -33.30 2.53 -4.38
CA GLU A 112 -32.80 3.90 -4.38
C GLU A 112 -32.33 4.35 -2.98
N LYS A 113 -33.07 3.95 -1.92
CA LYS A 113 -32.64 4.19 -0.54
C LYS A 113 -31.34 3.47 -0.18
N VAL A 114 -31.22 2.20 -0.59
CA VAL A 114 -29.97 1.42 -0.38
C VAL A 114 -28.83 2.07 -1.13
N LEU A 115 -28.99 2.44 -2.40
CA LEU A 115 -27.98 3.15 -3.17
C LEU A 115 -27.55 4.46 -2.49
N SER A 116 -28.49 5.27 -2.02
CA SER A 116 -28.19 6.52 -1.33
C SER A 116 -27.33 6.29 -0.07
N ILE A 117 -27.63 5.26 0.70
CA ILE A 117 -26.84 4.90 1.89
C ILE A 117 -25.41 4.48 1.48
N LEU A 118 -25.29 3.63 0.45
CA LEU A 118 -23.99 3.17 -0.04
C LEU A 118 -23.13 4.34 -0.56
N GLU A 119 -23.74 5.23 -1.35
CA GLU A 119 -23.08 6.41 -1.91
C GLU A 119 -22.61 7.37 -0.83
N ASP A 120 -23.44 7.64 0.17
CA ASP A 120 -23.09 8.48 1.31
C ASP A 120 -21.89 7.91 2.08
N PHE A 121 -21.89 6.60 2.35
CA PHE A 121 -20.76 5.95 3.01
C PHE A 121 -19.50 5.98 2.15
N ARG A 122 -19.59 5.66 0.86
CA ARG A 122 -18.47 5.73 -0.07
C ARG A 122 -17.82 7.10 -0.06
N ASN A 123 -18.62 8.15 -0.24
CA ASN A 123 -18.14 9.52 -0.37
C ASN A 123 -17.58 10.06 0.96
N ASN A 124 -18.24 9.78 2.09
CA ASN A 124 -17.84 10.31 3.40
C ASN A 124 -16.67 9.56 4.02
N MET A 125 -16.51 8.26 3.72
CA MET A 125 -15.44 7.42 4.27
C MET A 125 -14.24 7.24 3.32
N GLY A 126 -14.33 7.78 2.09
CA GLY A 126 -13.25 7.71 1.10
C GLY A 126 -13.02 6.28 0.60
N MET A 127 -14.09 5.50 0.44
CA MET A 127 -14.01 4.15 -0.12
C MET A 127 -13.98 4.19 -1.63
N THR A 128 -13.31 3.20 -2.23
CA THR A 128 -13.25 3.09 -3.68
C THR A 128 -14.55 2.52 -4.22
N TYR A 129 -15.00 1.39 -3.66
CA TYR A 129 -16.27 0.76 -4.01
C TYR A 129 -17.01 0.35 -2.75
N VAL A 130 -18.35 0.41 -2.79
CA VAL A 130 -19.24 -0.05 -1.74
C VAL A 130 -20.49 -0.65 -2.39
N TYR A 131 -20.76 -1.91 -2.14
CA TYR A 131 -21.82 -2.63 -2.83
C TYR A 131 -22.47 -3.70 -1.95
N VAL A 132 -23.60 -4.24 -2.39
CA VAL A 132 -24.32 -5.34 -1.74
C VAL A 132 -24.43 -6.54 -2.67
N LEU A 133 -23.99 -7.70 -2.18
CA LEU A 133 -24.02 -8.97 -2.89
C LEU A 133 -24.89 -10.00 -2.16
N ASN A 134 -25.52 -10.88 -2.92
CA ASN A 134 -26.01 -12.16 -2.42
C ASN A 134 -25.06 -13.27 -2.88
N ASN A 135 -24.17 -13.72 -1.97
CA ASN A 135 -23.20 -14.77 -2.28
C ASN A 135 -23.85 -16.17 -2.27
N GLN A 136 -23.49 -16.96 -3.25
CA GLN A 136 -23.92 -18.37 -3.43
C GLN A 136 -22.71 -19.24 -3.76
N THR A 137 -22.88 -20.54 -3.79
CA THR A 137 -21.80 -21.52 -3.94
C THR A 137 -20.85 -21.27 -5.12
N ASN A 138 -21.35 -20.78 -6.24
CA ASN A 138 -20.55 -20.66 -7.46
C ASN A 138 -20.49 -19.22 -7.99
N TYR A 139 -21.41 -18.38 -7.59
CA TYR A 139 -21.54 -17.00 -8.07
C TYR A 139 -22.11 -16.08 -7.00
N SER A 140 -21.86 -14.81 -7.17
CA SER A 140 -22.50 -13.73 -6.41
C SER A 140 -23.46 -12.97 -7.29
N THR A 141 -24.59 -12.55 -6.73
CA THR A 141 -25.58 -11.71 -7.40
C THR A 141 -25.51 -10.30 -6.83
N TYR A 142 -25.33 -9.29 -7.66
CA TYR A 142 -25.36 -7.89 -7.24
C TYR A 142 -26.78 -7.46 -6.88
N LEU A 143 -26.96 -6.90 -5.69
CA LEU A 143 -28.21 -6.34 -5.22
C LEU A 143 -28.22 -4.81 -5.28
N ALA A 144 -27.08 -4.16 -5.08
CA ALA A 144 -26.93 -2.72 -5.23
C ALA A 144 -25.44 -2.37 -5.39
N ASP A 145 -25.13 -1.47 -6.31
CA ASP A 145 -23.81 -0.88 -6.53
C ASP A 145 -24.00 0.55 -7.06
N PRO A 146 -23.58 1.60 -6.34
CA PRO A 146 -23.73 2.98 -6.77
C PRO A 146 -22.75 3.42 -7.86
N ASP A 147 -21.75 2.60 -8.21
CA ASP A 147 -20.75 2.91 -9.22
C ASP A 147 -21.16 2.43 -10.62
N GLU A 148 -22.19 1.63 -10.70
CA GLU A 148 -22.68 1.00 -11.93
C GLU A 148 -24.09 1.50 -12.28
N ASP A 149 -24.50 1.29 -13.51
CA ASP A 149 -25.87 1.59 -13.94
C ASP A 149 -26.89 0.53 -13.44
N MET A 150 -28.18 0.75 -13.74
CA MET A 150 -29.24 -0.14 -13.28
C MET A 150 -29.12 -1.58 -13.74
N THR A 151 -28.36 -1.88 -14.79
CA THR A 151 -28.16 -3.25 -15.30
C THR A 151 -27.32 -4.12 -14.37
N ILE A 152 -26.66 -3.51 -13.36
CA ILE A 152 -25.96 -4.25 -12.32
C ILE A 152 -26.91 -5.04 -11.43
N PHE A 153 -28.13 -4.53 -11.18
CA PHE A 153 -29.11 -5.21 -10.34
C PHE A 153 -29.44 -6.60 -10.89
N GLY A 154 -29.21 -7.63 -10.08
CA GLY A 154 -29.41 -9.02 -10.48
C GLY A 154 -28.29 -9.63 -11.33
N LYS A 155 -27.23 -8.85 -11.70
CA LYS A 155 -26.07 -9.40 -12.41
C LYS A 155 -25.42 -10.49 -11.58
N ARG A 156 -25.15 -11.63 -12.23
CA ARG A 156 -24.41 -12.73 -11.62
C ARG A 156 -22.97 -12.68 -12.08
N GLU A 157 -22.07 -12.87 -11.15
CA GLU A 157 -20.64 -12.95 -11.39
C GLU A 157 -20.08 -14.19 -10.71
N ASP A 158 -19.28 -14.96 -11.45
CA ASP A 158 -18.67 -16.18 -10.93
C ASP A 158 -17.72 -15.85 -9.76
N ASN A 159 -17.78 -16.65 -8.70
CA ASN A 159 -16.91 -16.49 -7.55
C ASN A 159 -15.46 -16.78 -7.94
N THR A 160 -14.61 -15.75 -7.87
CA THR A 160 -13.19 -15.82 -8.17
C THR A 160 -12.34 -16.17 -6.93
N ALA A 161 -11.03 -16.29 -7.13
CA ALA A 161 -10.06 -16.64 -6.09
C ALA A 161 -10.24 -15.80 -4.79
N GLY A 162 -10.54 -16.48 -3.69
CA GLY A 162 -10.86 -15.88 -2.40
C GLY A 162 -12.33 -16.01 -2.00
N PHE A 163 -13.25 -16.06 -2.95
CA PHE A 163 -14.68 -16.29 -2.74
C PHE A 163 -15.12 -17.76 -2.93
N GLU A 164 -14.38 -18.53 -3.72
CA GLU A 164 -14.73 -19.93 -4.08
C GLU A 164 -14.97 -20.85 -2.86
N GLN A 165 -14.33 -20.53 -1.73
CA GLN A 165 -14.48 -21.32 -0.49
C GLN A 165 -15.73 -20.95 0.32
N TYR A 166 -16.37 -19.80 0.01
CA TYR A 166 -17.55 -19.31 0.70
C TYR A 166 -18.80 -19.62 -0.11
N THR A 167 -19.70 -20.40 0.45
CA THR A 167 -20.88 -20.93 -0.26
C THR A 167 -22.17 -20.22 0.08
N SER A 168 -22.11 -19.21 0.95
CA SER A 168 -23.25 -18.44 1.44
C SER A 168 -22.82 -17.04 1.88
N ASN A 169 -23.78 -16.26 2.38
CA ASN A 169 -23.52 -14.93 2.97
C ASN A 169 -22.90 -15.05 4.37
N GLU A 170 -21.73 -15.68 4.47
CA GLU A 170 -20.99 -15.86 5.72
C GLU A 170 -19.89 -14.80 5.88
N GLU A 171 -19.34 -14.66 7.09
CA GLU A 171 -18.24 -13.73 7.36
C GLU A 171 -17.00 -14.11 6.54
N ILE A 172 -16.49 -13.16 5.76
CA ILE A 172 -15.32 -13.35 4.91
C ILE A 172 -14.17 -12.46 5.45
N PRO A 173 -13.01 -13.06 5.78
CA PRO A 173 -11.86 -12.30 6.24
C PRO A 173 -11.41 -11.26 5.20
N PRO A 174 -10.94 -10.07 5.63
CA PRO A 174 -10.49 -9.04 4.69
C PRO A 174 -9.30 -9.52 3.87
N THR A 175 -9.35 -9.30 2.57
CA THR A 175 -8.33 -9.71 1.60
C THR A 175 -7.66 -8.50 0.96
N VAL A 176 -6.42 -8.70 0.48
CA VAL A 176 -5.76 -7.76 -0.43
C VAL A 176 -5.43 -8.55 -1.68
N SER A 177 -6.02 -8.17 -2.80
CA SER A 177 -5.86 -8.87 -4.07
C SER A 177 -5.81 -7.88 -5.24
N GLU A 178 -5.18 -8.31 -6.33
CA GLU A 178 -5.19 -7.62 -7.61
C GLU A 178 -6.13 -8.37 -8.55
N GLY A 179 -7.07 -7.66 -9.13
CA GLY A 179 -8.09 -8.21 -10.02
C GLY A 179 -8.44 -7.27 -11.16
N GLU A 180 -9.55 -7.50 -11.81
CA GLU A 180 -10.06 -6.70 -12.92
C GLU A 180 -10.30 -5.24 -12.52
N TYR A 181 -10.73 -5.01 -11.29
CA TYR A 181 -10.97 -3.68 -10.72
C TYR A 181 -9.71 -3.03 -10.09
N GLY A 182 -8.53 -3.60 -10.35
CA GLY A 182 -7.26 -3.14 -9.84
C GLY A 182 -6.82 -3.81 -8.54
N TRP A 183 -5.95 -3.17 -7.81
CA TRP A 183 -5.43 -3.68 -6.55
C TRP A 183 -6.25 -3.13 -5.38
N LEU A 184 -7.04 -4.01 -4.74
CA LEU A 184 -8.01 -3.65 -3.73
C LEU A 184 -7.73 -4.33 -2.39
N CYS A 185 -8.04 -3.62 -1.30
CA CYS A 185 -8.25 -4.19 0.02
C CYS A 185 -9.76 -4.28 0.25
N SER A 186 -10.28 -5.50 0.33
CA SER A 186 -11.71 -5.80 0.38
C SER A 186 -12.11 -6.32 1.75
N GLY A 187 -13.22 -5.83 2.27
CA GLY A 187 -13.85 -6.33 3.49
C GLY A 187 -15.33 -6.64 3.23
N TYR A 188 -15.78 -7.74 3.80
CA TYR A 188 -17.14 -8.22 3.62
C TYR A 188 -17.79 -8.47 4.97
N GLU A 189 -19.04 -8.05 5.12
CA GLU A 189 -19.80 -8.25 6.35
C GLU A 189 -21.23 -8.70 6.01
N PRO A 190 -21.74 -9.77 6.68
CA PRO A 190 -23.12 -10.21 6.50
C PRO A 190 -24.15 -9.18 6.95
N ILE A 191 -25.22 -9.04 6.16
CA ILE A 191 -26.48 -8.42 6.60
C ILE A 191 -27.38 -9.55 7.12
N TYR A 192 -27.90 -9.35 8.32
CA TYR A 192 -28.74 -10.35 8.96
C TYR A 192 -30.22 -9.91 8.94
N SER A 193 -31.11 -10.86 8.62
CA SER A 193 -32.55 -10.69 8.83
C SER A 193 -32.90 -10.60 10.32
N GLU A 194 -34.14 -10.27 10.63
CA GLU A 194 -34.65 -10.29 12.00
C GLU A 194 -34.54 -11.65 12.69
N ASP A 195 -34.60 -12.74 11.93
CA ASP A 195 -34.43 -14.10 12.40
C ASP A 195 -32.94 -14.50 12.62
N GLY A 196 -32.00 -13.59 12.39
CA GLY A 196 -30.56 -13.81 12.54
C GLY A 196 -29.93 -14.63 11.42
N LYS A 197 -30.59 -14.79 10.27
CA LYS A 197 -30.05 -15.43 9.08
C LYS A 197 -29.31 -14.42 8.23
N ALA A 198 -28.10 -14.75 7.78
CA ALA A 198 -27.38 -13.93 6.82
C ALA A 198 -28.08 -13.96 5.44
N ILE A 199 -28.52 -12.80 4.98
CA ILE A 199 -29.32 -12.64 3.76
C ILE A 199 -28.52 -12.07 2.58
N ALA A 200 -27.48 -11.29 2.86
CA ALA A 200 -26.59 -10.68 1.87
C ALA A 200 -25.23 -10.38 2.50
N LEU A 201 -24.28 -9.92 1.69
CA LEU A 201 -22.99 -9.38 2.09
C LEU A 201 -22.87 -7.93 1.66
N ILE A 202 -22.35 -7.07 2.52
CA ILE A 202 -21.81 -5.78 2.13
C ILE A 202 -20.35 -5.95 1.78
N GLY A 203 -19.95 -5.53 0.58
CA GLY A 203 -18.57 -5.37 0.16
C GLY A 203 -18.13 -3.92 0.29
N VAL A 204 -16.93 -3.73 0.82
CA VAL A 204 -16.27 -2.43 0.93
C VAL A 204 -14.84 -2.57 0.46
N ASP A 205 -14.45 -1.76 -0.53
CA ASP A 205 -13.13 -1.82 -1.13
C ASP A 205 -12.38 -0.49 -1.02
N ILE A 206 -11.09 -0.59 -0.71
CA ILE A 206 -10.14 0.52 -0.72
C ILE A 206 -9.06 0.24 -1.77
N SER A 207 -8.80 1.20 -2.65
CA SER A 207 -7.71 1.08 -3.62
C SER A 207 -6.35 1.04 -2.93
N MET A 208 -5.59 -0.02 -3.20
CA MET A 208 -4.22 -0.17 -2.70
C MET A 208 -3.20 0.57 -3.57
N ASN A 209 -3.57 1.10 -4.71
CA ASN A 209 -2.66 1.85 -5.59
C ASN A 209 -2.10 3.12 -4.90
N GLU A 210 -2.96 3.86 -4.21
CA GLU A 210 -2.54 5.03 -3.44
C GLU A 210 -1.67 4.63 -2.24
N VAL A 211 -2.02 3.53 -1.56
CA VAL A 211 -1.26 2.97 -0.43
C VAL A 211 0.15 2.59 -0.87
N VAL A 212 0.28 1.93 -2.01
CA VAL A 212 1.59 1.57 -2.59
C VAL A 212 2.38 2.81 -3.01
N GLY A 213 1.70 3.82 -3.56
CA GLY A 213 2.32 5.12 -3.83
C GLY A 213 2.94 5.73 -2.57
N GLN A 214 2.20 5.79 -1.47
CA GLN A 214 2.68 6.29 -0.18
C GLN A 214 3.83 5.44 0.39
N GLN A 215 3.76 4.11 0.28
CA GLN A 215 4.85 3.22 0.69
C GLN A 215 6.12 3.45 -0.13
N MET A 216 5.98 3.69 -1.43
CA MET A 216 7.11 3.97 -2.31
C MET A 216 7.75 5.33 -2.01
N ASP A 217 6.96 6.34 -1.69
CA ASP A 217 7.46 7.66 -1.29
C ASP A 217 8.16 7.60 0.06
N PHE A 218 7.65 6.81 1.01
CA PHE A 218 8.35 6.52 2.26
C PHE A 218 9.71 5.86 2.02
N LEU A 219 9.78 4.86 1.14
CA LEU A 219 11.03 4.21 0.76
C LEU A 219 12.03 5.20 0.13
N LYS A 220 11.60 6.04 -0.81
CA LYS A 220 12.43 7.10 -1.42
C LYS A 220 12.96 8.07 -0.36
N GLN A 221 12.14 8.46 0.59
CA GLN A 221 12.54 9.33 1.68
C GLN A 221 13.61 8.68 2.58
N MET A 222 13.44 7.42 2.96
CA MET A 222 14.44 6.68 3.73
C MET A 222 15.77 6.55 2.98
N LEU A 223 15.75 6.26 1.69
CA LEU A 223 16.94 6.20 0.84
C LEU A 223 17.65 7.56 0.77
N THR A 224 16.91 8.63 0.64
CA THR A 224 17.45 10.00 0.62
C THR A 224 18.17 10.32 1.93
N TRP A 225 17.57 10.02 3.07
CA TRP A 225 18.21 10.21 4.38
C TRP A 225 19.46 9.34 4.57
N LEU A 226 19.45 8.09 4.07
CA LEU A 226 20.63 7.22 4.10
C LEU A 226 21.80 7.83 3.31
N ILE A 227 21.53 8.37 2.12
CA ILE A 227 22.56 9.02 1.30
C ILE A 227 23.15 10.23 2.03
N ILE A 228 22.29 11.11 2.53
CA ILE A 228 22.72 12.32 3.25
C ILE A 228 23.57 11.94 4.48
N LEU A 229 23.10 11.00 5.30
CA LEU A 229 23.81 10.55 6.48
C LEU A 229 25.17 9.93 6.13
N THR A 230 25.20 9.10 5.08
CA THR A 230 26.46 8.49 4.61
C THR A 230 27.46 9.56 4.15
N LEU A 231 27.03 10.59 3.44
CA LEU A 231 27.88 11.71 3.03
C LEU A 231 28.45 12.47 4.23
N ILE A 232 27.62 12.75 5.25
CA ILE A 232 28.05 13.40 6.48
C ILE A 232 29.13 12.55 7.19
N ILE A 233 28.89 11.24 7.32
CA ILE A 233 29.86 10.32 7.94
C ILE A 233 31.19 10.33 7.17
N VAL A 234 31.16 10.26 5.84
CA VAL A 234 32.36 10.31 5.01
C VAL A 234 33.15 11.59 5.22
N ILE A 235 32.48 12.75 5.24
CA ILE A 235 33.12 14.04 5.50
C ILE A 235 33.76 14.05 6.89
N LEU A 236 33.05 13.60 7.91
CA LEU A 236 33.57 13.53 9.29
C LEU A 236 34.80 12.63 9.41
N VAL A 237 34.77 11.46 8.74
CA VAL A 237 35.91 10.51 8.72
C VAL A 237 37.12 11.15 8.03
N ILE A 238 36.95 11.80 6.89
CA ILE A 238 38.04 12.48 6.17
C ILE A 238 38.60 13.62 7.03
N CYS A 239 37.77 14.43 7.65
CA CYS A 239 38.20 15.51 8.53
C CYS A 239 38.96 14.98 9.74
N TYR A 240 38.43 13.93 10.39
CA TYR A 240 39.10 13.28 11.53
C TYR A 240 40.51 12.79 11.18
N PHE A 241 40.64 12.04 10.07
CA PHE A 241 41.96 11.55 9.65
C PHE A 241 42.92 12.67 9.25
N ARG A 242 42.41 13.73 8.62
CA ARG A 242 43.23 14.90 8.29
C ARG A 242 43.77 15.59 9.55
N TYR A 243 42.93 15.71 10.57
CA TYR A 243 43.30 16.43 11.81
C TYR A 243 44.21 15.58 12.72
N THR A 244 43.88 14.31 12.91
CA THR A 244 44.51 13.43 13.90
C THR A 244 45.77 12.75 13.38
N LEU A 245 45.84 12.43 12.09
CA LEU A 245 46.98 11.69 11.52
C LEU A 245 47.80 12.53 10.56
N THR A 246 47.18 13.22 9.61
CA THR A 246 47.93 13.88 8.52
C THR A 246 48.71 15.10 9.03
N LYS A 247 48.07 16.00 9.75
CA LYS A 247 48.73 17.22 10.27
C LYS A 247 49.87 16.93 11.27
N PRO A 248 49.71 16.10 12.31
CA PRO A 248 50.79 15.80 13.24
C PRO A 248 52.00 15.12 12.57
N LEU A 249 51.73 14.17 11.62
CA LEU A 249 52.79 13.48 10.90
C LEU A 249 53.54 14.39 9.92
N GLN A 250 52.88 15.39 9.33
CA GLN A 250 53.56 16.40 8.49
C GLN A 250 54.48 17.28 9.37
N LYS A 251 53.99 17.74 10.54
CA LYS A 251 54.85 18.51 11.49
C LYS A 251 56.08 17.73 11.96
N LEU A 252 55.92 16.42 12.24
CA LEU A 252 57.05 15.55 12.62
C LEU A 252 58.03 15.37 11.45
N ALA A 253 57.53 15.19 10.23
CA ALA A 253 58.40 15.07 9.06
C ALA A 253 59.15 16.37 8.76
N GLU A 254 58.52 17.51 8.88
CA GLU A 254 59.17 18.84 8.73
C GLU A 254 60.23 19.07 9.80
N SER A 255 59.95 18.73 11.07
CA SER A 255 60.89 18.85 12.17
C SER A 255 62.10 17.92 11.96
N ALA A 256 61.90 16.68 11.49
CA ALA A 256 62.98 15.76 11.17
C ALA A 256 63.83 16.24 10.01
N GLN A 257 63.27 16.83 8.98
CA GLN A 257 64.00 17.41 7.85
C GLN A 257 64.84 18.61 8.29
N THR A 258 64.26 19.47 9.12
CA THR A 258 64.98 20.63 9.66
C THR A 258 66.15 20.19 10.54
N PHE A 259 65.97 19.12 11.31
CA PHE A 259 67.05 18.56 12.15
C PHE A 259 68.18 17.97 11.34
N VAL A 260 67.88 17.24 10.26
CA VAL A 260 68.90 16.67 9.33
C VAL A 260 69.65 17.79 8.61
N ALA A 261 68.95 18.81 8.10
CA ALA A 261 69.60 19.96 7.45
C ALA A 261 70.56 20.72 8.36
N ARG A 262 70.14 20.96 9.65
CA ARG A 262 71.05 21.58 10.68
C ARG A 262 72.27 20.72 11.02
N ARG A 263 72.14 19.41 10.91
CA ARG A 263 73.27 18.51 11.21
C ARG A 263 74.26 18.45 10.06
N GLU A 264 73.80 18.54 8.83
CA GLU A 264 74.64 18.63 7.63
C GLU A 264 75.40 19.97 7.64
N GLU A 265 74.77 21.08 7.99
CA GLU A 265 75.43 22.41 8.11
C GLU A 265 76.51 22.43 9.19
N LYS A 266 76.33 21.71 10.33
CA LYS A 266 77.33 21.63 11.42
C LYS A 266 78.44 20.64 11.15
N GLY A 267 78.27 19.69 10.25
CA GLY A 267 79.30 18.72 9.88
C GLY A 267 80.22 19.16 8.71
N SER A 268 79.88 20.31 8.07
CA SER A 268 80.64 20.92 6.98
C SER A 268 81.52 22.11 7.41
N LYS A 269 81.62 22.35 8.72
CA LYS A 269 82.58 23.28 9.33
C LYS A 269 83.60 22.47 10.15
#